data_ef049b27f2bd0b06cfb10c73633356f0
#
_entry.id   ef049b27f2bd0b06cfb10c73633356f0
#
_cell.length_a   1.000
_cell.length_b   1.000
_cell.length_c   1.000
_cell.angle_alpha   90.00
_cell.angle_beta   90.00
_cell.angle_gamma   90.00
#
_symmetry.space_group_name_H-M   'P 1'
#
loop_
_entity.id
_entity.type
_entity.pdbx_description
1 polymer ?
#
loop_
_entity_poly.entity_id
_entity_poly.type
_entity_poly.pdbx_seq_one_letter_code
_entity_poly.pdbx_strand_id
1 'polypeptide(L)'
;MRLDLREIIYTPDAQKTFQFQLDLSDLDFYGYKPITHPVLVQGSVTNHAGALVLEGTMETQLDLVCDRCGKAFSREKVVKLDSLVAQELEDEENDDILLLEGTELDLDQAASEAFVLAMDTKNLCSDDCKGLCAGCGVNLNEEPCRCKPEVDPRLAALAQLLDNDAE
;
A
#
# COMPACT_ATOMS: atom_id res chain seq x y z
N MET A 1 -9.43 -6.59 16.83
CA MET A 1 -10.30 -5.78 17.73
C MET A 1 -11.71 -5.80 17.18
N ARG A 2 -12.69 -6.18 18.01
CA ARG A 2 -14.09 -6.16 17.62
C ARG A 2 -14.78 -4.91 18.20
N LEU A 3 -15.49 -4.19 17.37
CA LEU A 3 -16.19 -2.96 17.73
C LEU A 3 -17.69 -3.25 17.77
N ASP A 4 -18.29 -3.17 18.96
CA ASP A 4 -19.74 -3.32 19.12
C ASP A 4 -20.47 -2.05 18.68
N LEU A 5 -21.38 -2.15 17.72
CA LEU A 5 -22.11 -1.04 17.10
C LEU A 5 -23.59 -0.98 17.53
N ARG A 6 -24.04 -1.79 18.49
CA ARG A 6 -25.46 -1.84 18.92
C ARG A 6 -26.06 -0.48 19.21
N GLU A 7 -25.29 0.41 19.85
CA GLU A 7 -25.78 1.72 20.24
C GLU A 7 -26.01 2.66 19.06
N ILE A 8 -25.25 2.49 17.97
CA ILE A 8 -25.28 3.41 16.83
C ILE A 8 -26.10 2.90 15.65
N ILE A 9 -26.31 1.57 15.52
CA ILE A 9 -27.06 0.97 14.40
C ILE A 9 -28.44 1.60 14.24
N TYR A 10 -29.15 1.83 15.37
CA TYR A 10 -30.53 2.35 15.37
C TYR A 10 -30.63 3.84 15.72
N THR A 11 -29.51 4.53 15.92
CA THR A 11 -29.50 5.93 16.32
C THR A 11 -28.88 6.77 15.20
N PRO A 12 -29.69 7.54 14.44
CA PRO A 12 -29.19 8.43 13.41
C PRO A 12 -28.16 9.43 13.97
N ASP A 13 -27.14 9.76 13.19
CA ASP A 13 -26.06 10.67 13.52
C ASP A 13 -25.18 10.28 14.74
N ALA A 14 -25.42 9.07 15.27
CA ALA A 14 -24.53 8.53 16.31
C ALA A 14 -23.19 8.08 15.72
N GLN A 15 -22.13 8.32 16.48
CA GLN A 15 -20.76 8.00 16.10
C GLN A 15 -20.07 7.22 17.21
N LYS A 16 -19.25 6.26 16.82
CA LYS A 16 -18.38 5.51 17.72
C LYS A 16 -16.95 5.54 17.22
N THR A 17 -16.05 6.12 18.01
CA THR A 17 -14.62 6.24 17.69
C THR A 17 -13.84 5.02 18.16
N PHE A 18 -12.74 4.74 17.49
CA PHE A 18 -11.80 3.67 17.87
C PHE A 18 -10.35 4.11 17.63
N GLN A 19 -9.45 3.51 18.41
CA GLN A 19 -8.01 3.62 18.22
C GLN A 19 -7.35 2.37 18.79
N PHE A 20 -6.49 1.72 17.99
CA PHE A 20 -5.74 0.53 18.41
C PHE A 20 -4.47 0.35 17.59
N GLN A 21 -3.62 -0.56 18.02
CA GLN A 21 -2.43 -0.98 17.29
C GLN A 21 -2.67 -2.36 16.70
N LEU A 22 -2.38 -2.49 15.41
CA LEU A 22 -2.48 -3.73 14.66
C LEU A 22 -1.07 -4.23 14.35
N ASP A 23 -0.81 -5.50 14.67
CA ASP A 23 0.45 -6.17 14.34
C ASP A 23 0.30 -6.90 13.01
N LEU A 24 1.03 -6.44 12.00
CA LEU A 24 1.10 -7.04 10.66
C LEU A 24 2.53 -7.53 10.33
N SER A 25 3.39 -7.72 11.34
CA SER A 25 4.79 -8.09 11.17
C SER A 25 4.99 -9.48 10.54
N ASP A 26 3.98 -10.32 10.58
CA ASP A 26 4.00 -11.66 9.97
C ASP A 26 3.67 -11.66 8.47
N LEU A 27 3.16 -10.56 7.93
CA LEU A 27 2.82 -10.48 6.51
C LEU A 27 4.08 -10.46 5.63
N ASP A 28 4.10 -11.37 4.68
CA ASP A 28 5.17 -11.49 3.68
C ASP A 28 4.73 -10.84 2.37
N PHE A 29 5.59 -9.96 1.85
CA PHE A 29 5.41 -9.32 0.55
C PHE A 29 6.60 -9.66 -0.35
N TYR A 30 6.40 -10.59 -1.28
CA TYR A 30 7.42 -11.01 -2.25
C TYR A 30 8.73 -11.54 -1.62
N GLY A 31 8.63 -12.24 -0.48
CA GLY A 31 9.75 -12.87 0.21
C GLY A 31 10.45 -12.00 1.25
N TYR A 32 9.88 -10.86 1.61
CA TYR A 32 10.36 -10.04 2.73
C TYR A 32 9.21 -9.45 3.56
N LYS A 33 9.50 -9.04 4.80
CA LYS A 33 8.52 -8.51 5.75
C LYS A 33 8.79 -7.01 5.98
N PRO A 34 8.14 -6.11 5.23
CA PRO A 34 8.39 -4.67 5.30
C PRO A 34 7.78 -3.98 6.51
N ILE A 35 6.80 -4.62 7.18
CA ILE A 35 6.06 -4.05 8.30
C ILE A 35 6.72 -4.52 9.59
N THR A 36 7.69 -3.75 10.10
CA THR A 36 8.44 -4.07 11.33
C THR A 36 7.90 -3.33 12.56
N HIS A 37 7.07 -2.31 12.32
CA HIS A 37 6.45 -1.50 13.35
C HIS A 37 4.94 -1.73 13.40
N PRO A 38 4.31 -1.63 14.59
CA PRO A 38 2.86 -1.70 14.71
C PRO A 38 2.16 -0.65 13.85
N VAL A 39 1.04 -1.01 13.24
CA VAL A 39 0.19 -0.09 12.49
C VAL A 39 -0.76 0.58 13.47
N LEU A 40 -0.71 1.90 13.58
CA LEU A 40 -1.67 2.68 14.35
C LEU A 40 -2.94 2.85 13.52
N VAL A 41 -4.05 2.30 14.02
CA VAL A 41 -5.36 2.38 13.38
C VAL A 41 -6.25 3.30 14.22
N GLN A 42 -6.85 4.32 13.61
CA GLN A 42 -7.75 5.24 14.29
C GLN A 42 -8.86 5.71 13.35
N GLY A 43 -10.04 5.90 13.90
CA GLY A 43 -11.18 6.33 13.12
C GLY A 43 -12.49 6.29 13.88
N SER A 44 -13.58 6.26 13.12
CA SER A 44 -14.94 6.19 13.65
C SER A 44 -15.89 5.47 12.70
N VAL A 45 -16.94 4.92 13.28
CA VAL A 45 -18.12 4.47 12.54
C VAL A 45 -19.26 5.43 12.85
N THR A 46 -19.90 5.97 11.81
CA THR A 46 -20.98 6.93 11.93
C THR A 46 -22.25 6.39 11.23
N ASN A 47 -23.41 6.59 11.85
CA ASN A 47 -24.69 6.25 11.25
C ASN A 47 -25.24 7.47 10.52
N HIS A 48 -25.23 7.46 9.20
CA HIS A 48 -25.84 8.47 8.34
C HIS A 48 -27.22 8.02 7.88
N ALA A 49 -28.24 8.35 8.67
CA ALA A 49 -29.65 8.04 8.35
C ALA A 49 -29.94 6.54 8.06
N GLY A 50 -29.25 5.65 8.74
CA GLY A 50 -29.38 4.20 8.58
C GLY A 50 -28.22 3.53 7.82
N ALA A 51 -27.38 4.30 7.11
CA ALA A 51 -26.16 3.81 6.52
C ALA A 51 -24.98 3.97 7.50
N LEU A 52 -24.30 2.88 7.81
CA LEU A 52 -23.10 2.93 8.63
C LEU A 52 -21.88 3.16 7.75
N VAL A 53 -21.10 4.17 8.08
CA VAL A 53 -19.88 4.52 7.36
C VAL A 53 -18.68 4.41 8.32
N LEU A 54 -17.69 3.63 7.92
CA LEU A 54 -16.40 3.50 8.58
C LEU A 54 -15.43 4.47 7.93
N GLU A 55 -14.89 5.41 8.70
CA GLU A 55 -13.86 6.34 8.26
C GLU A 55 -12.67 6.33 9.22
N GLY A 56 -11.46 6.28 8.68
CA GLY A 56 -10.27 6.24 9.52
C GLY A 56 -8.96 6.36 8.75
N THR A 57 -7.88 6.24 9.49
CA THR A 57 -6.51 6.21 8.97
C THR A 57 -5.70 5.11 9.64
N MET A 58 -4.79 4.55 8.89
CA MET A 58 -3.79 3.60 9.35
C MET A 58 -2.41 4.16 9.04
N GLU A 59 -1.54 4.20 10.04
CA GLU A 59 -0.22 4.82 9.93
C GLU A 59 0.85 3.89 10.47
N THR A 60 1.93 3.69 9.71
CA THR A 60 3.10 2.95 10.14
C THR A 60 4.33 3.36 9.37
N GLN A 61 5.50 2.92 9.83
CA GLN A 61 6.76 3.04 9.11
C GLN A 61 7.12 1.69 8.49
N LEU A 62 7.37 1.69 7.17
CA LEU A 62 7.82 0.51 6.43
C LEU A 62 9.33 0.52 6.26
N ASP A 63 9.95 -0.63 6.44
CA ASP A 63 11.35 -0.88 6.10
C ASP A 63 11.40 -1.58 4.75
N LEU A 64 11.93 -0.89 3.75
CA LEU A 64 11.84 -1.26 2.35
C LEU A 64 13.23 -1.40 1.72
N VAL A 65 13.29 -2.15 0.63
CA VAL A 65 14.47 -2.22 -0.25
C VAL A 65 14.09 -1.67 -1.61
N CYS A 66 14.93 -0.80 -2.15
CA CYS A 66 14.67 -0.17 -3.45
C CYS A 66 14.80 -1.19 -4.59
N ASP A 67 13.75 -1.34 -5.40
CA ASP A 67 13.71 -2.30 -6.53
C ASP A 67 14.69 -1.95 -7.67
N ARG A 68 15.18 -0.69 -7.73
CA ARG A 68 16.14 -0.26 -8.74
C ARG A 68 17.59 -0.37 -8.30
N CYS A 69 17.93 0.01 -7.06
CA CYS A 69 19.33 0.10 -6.63
C CYS A 69 19.69 -0.78 -5.44
N GLY A 70 18.74 -1.53 -4.87
CA GLY A 70 18.95 -2.43 -3.75
C GLY A 70 19.22 -1.72 -2.41
N LYS A 71 19.12 -0.38 -2.34
CA LYS A 71 19.34 0.36 -1.09
C LYS A 71 18.18 0.14 -0.13
N ALA A 72 18.47 -0.18 1.12
CA ALA A 72 17.50 -0.18 2.20
C ALA A 72 17.10 1.26 2.55
N PHE A 73 15.81 1.49 2.80
CA PHE A 73 15.27 2.78 3.22
C PHE A 73 13.98 2.57 4.00
N SER A 74 13.59 3.57 4.80
CA SER A 74 12.30 3.55 5.50
C SER A 74 11.39 4.61 4.91
N ARG A 75 10.08 4.31 4.89
CA ARG A 75 9.04 5.21 4.40
C ARG A 75 7.83 5.16 5.32
N GLU A 76 7.28 6.32 5.65
CA GLU A 76 5.97 6.41 6.27
C GLU A 76 4.88 5.98 5.28
N LYS A 77 3.96 5.13 5.73
CA LYS A 77 2.79 4.69 4.98
C LYS A 77 1.54 5.10 5.73
N VAL A 78 0.72 5.89 5.05
CA VAL A 78 -0.62 6.27 5.52
C VAL A 78 -1.64 5.69 4.57
N VAL A 79 -2.57 4.92 5.11
CA VAL A 79 -3.67 4.30 4.37
C VAL A 79 -4.99 4.83 4.92
N LYS A 80 -5.89 5.21 4.04
CA LYS A 80 -7.26 5.57 4.41
C LYS A 80 -8.10 4.32 4.56
N LEU A 81 -8.92 4.32 5.57
CA LEU A 81 -9.94 3.30 5.81
C LEU A 81 -11.29 3.97 5.60
N ASP A 82 -11.94 3.67 4.49
CA ASP A 82 -13.23 4.25 4.09
C ASP A 82 -14.08 3.14 3.46
N SER A 83 -15.14 2.74 4.15
CA SER A 83 -15.98 1.63 3.72
C SER A 83 -17.40 1.77 4.27
N LEU A 84 -18.37 1.27 3.53
CA LEU A 84 -19.72 1.07 4.03
C LEU A 84 -19.76 -0.19 4.91
N VAL A 85 -20.61 -0.16 5.93
CA VAL A 85 -20.83 -1.28 6.84
C VAL A 85 -22.29 -1.68 6.79
N ALA A 86 -22.61 -2.94 6.60
CA ALA A 86 -23.96 -3.47 6.53
C ALA A 86 -24.15 -4.69 7.43
N GLN A 87 -25.39 -4.94 7.85
CA GLN A 87 -25.76 -6.14 8.59
C GLN A 87 -26.00 -7.33 7.66
N GLU A 88 -26.55 -7.07 6.48
CA GLU A 88 -26.85 -8.06 5.46
C GLU A 88 -26.56 -7.45 4.09
N LEU A 89 -26.11 -8.24 3.14
CA LEU A 89 -25.97 -7.87 1.74
C LEU A 89 -27.09 -8.52 0.94
N GLU A 90 -27.76 -7.76 0.08
CA GLU A 90 -28.69 -8.30 -0.91
C GLU A 90 -27.94 -8.95 -2.09
N ASP A 91 -26.69 -8.52 -2.33
CA ASP A 91 -25.82 -9.01 -3.40
C ASP A 91 -24.46 -9.41 -2.82
N GLU A 92 -24.14 -10.70 -2.86
CA GLU A 92 -22.90 -11.27 -2.33
C GLU A 92 -21.64 -10.88 -3.14
N GLU A 93 -21.79 -10.24 -4.29
CA GLU A 93 -20.68 -9.83 -5.17
C GLU A 93 -20.08 -8.44 -4.82
N ASN A 94 -20.58 -7.78 -3.77
CA ASN A 94 -20.09 -6.44 -3.42
C ASN A 94 -19.03 -6.50 -2.31
N ASP A 95 -17.77 -6.65 -2.71
CA ASP A 95 -16.61 -6.72 -1.82
C ASP A 95 -16.24 -5.38 -1.13
N ASP A 96 -16.88 -4.26 -1.52
CA ASP A 96 -16.59 -2.93 -0.96
C ASP A 96 -17.35 -2.65 0.35
N ILE A 97 -18.25 -3.55 0.74
CA ILE A 97 -19.09 -3.41 1.93
C ILE A 97 -18.64 -4.39 3.02
N LEU A 98 -18.30 -3.86 4.19
CA LEU A 98 -17.96 -4.67 5.34
C LEU A 98 -19.21 -5.22 6.01
N LEU A 99 -19.21 -6.52 6.27
CA LEU A 99 -20.31 -7.17 6.97
C LEU A 99 -20.11 -7.20 8.47
N LEU A 100 -21.19 -6.94 9.21
CA LEU A 100 -21.23 -7.12 10.65
C LEU A 100 -21.39 -8.61 11.01
N GLU A 101 -20.66 -9.07 11.98
CA GLU A 101 -20.96 -10.33 12.67
C GLU A 101 -22.00 -10.05 13.80
N GLY A 102 -23.28 -10.14 13.46
CA GLY A 102 -24.37 -9.71 14.34
C GLY A 102 -24.40 -8.20 14.54
N THR A 103 -23.82 -7.67 15.60
CA THR A 103 -23.72 -6.23 15.88
C THR A 103 -22.27 -5.74 16.03
N GLU A 104 -21.31 -6.62 15.76
CA GLU A 104 -19.87 -6.34 15.93
C GLU A 104 -19.19 -6.24 14.57
N LEU A 105 -18.31 -5.27 14.44
CA LEU A 105 -17.41 -5.12 13.29
C LEU A 105 -16.02 -5.61 13.65
N ASP A 106 -15.46 -6.52 12.86
CA ASP A 106 -14.08 -6.96 13.02
C ASP A 106 -13.14 -5.95 12.34
N LEU A 107 -12.61 -5.04 13.16
CA LEU A 107 -11.68 -4.00 12.70
C LEU A 107 -10.29 -4.55 12.35
N ASP A 108 -9.84 -5.66 12.95
CA ASP A 108 -8.53 -6.24 12.62
C ASP A 108 -8.55 -6.80 11.21
N GLN A 109 -9.62 -7.50 10.84
CA GLN A 109 -9.78 -8.02 9.49
C GLN A 109 -9.90 -6.89 8.48
N ALA A 110 -10.81 -5.95 8.69
CA ALA A 110 -11.04 -4.82 7.78
C ALA A 110 -9.77 -3.97 7.56
N ALA A 111 -9.05 -3.66 8.64
CA ALA A 111 -7.80 -2.90 8.57
C ALA A 111 -6.68 -3.70 7.88
N SER A 112 -6.57 -5.01 8.14
CA SER A 112 -5.56 -5.85 7.50
C SER A 112 -5.78 -5.95 5.99
N GLU A 113 -7.01 -6.19 5.55
CA GLU A 113 -7.37 -6.29 4.13
C GLU A 113 -7.11 -4.95 3.41
N ALA A 114 -7.60 -3.84 3.97
CA ALA A 114 -7.37 -2.51 3.41
C ALA A 114 -5.88 -2.15 3.33
N PHE A 115 -5.09 -2.52 4.36
CA PHE A 115 -3.66 -2.26 4.37
C PHE A 115 -2.92 -3.07 3.30
N VAL A 116 -3.24 -4.36 3.14
CA VAL A 116 -2.65 -5.24 2.11
C VAL A 116 -2.96 -4.72 0.70
N LEU A 117 -4.20 -4.33 0.44
CA LEU A 117 -4.60 -3.78 -0.86
C LEU A 117 -3.93 -2.44 -1.18
N ALA A 118 -3.59 -1.64 -0.16
CA ALA A 118 -2.92 -0.36 -0.30
C ALA A 118 -1.39 -0.46 -0.41
N MET A 119 -0.80 -1.67 -0.32
CA MET A 119 0.64 -1.82 -0.44
C MET A 119 1.12 -1.58 -1.88
N ASP A 120 2.22 -0.83 -1.97
CA ASP A 120 2.82 -0.49 -3.27
C ASP A 120 3.47 -1.73 -3.90
N THR A 121 3.23 -1.98 -5.17
CA THR A 121 3.86 -3.07 -5.94
C THR A 121 5.30 -2.76 -6.33
N LYS A 122 5.74 -1.50 -6.18
CA LYS A 122 7.08 -1.02 -6.51
C LYS A 122 7.60 -0.06 -5.47
N ASN A 123 8.77 -0.37 -4.93
CA ASN A 123 9.41 0.42 -3.89
C ASN A 123 10.66 1.12 -4.42
N LEU A 124 10.66 2.45 -4.43
CA LEU A 124 11.79 3.26 -4.86
C LEU A 124 12.28 4.12 -3.70
N CYS A 125 13.60 4.18 -3.50
CA CYS A 125 14.18 5.06 -2.48
C CYS A 125 14.05 6.55 -2.83
N SER A 126 13.89 6.87 -4.12
CA SER A 126 13.64 8.20 -4.69
C SER A 126 12.99 8.03 -6.06
N ASP A 127 12.14 8.97 -6.47
CA ASP A 127 11.52 8.98 -7.79
C ASP A 127 12.56 9.03 -8.91
N ASP A 128 13.66 9.78 -8.68
CA ASP A 128 14.79 9.94 -9.60
C ASP A 128 15.85 8.84 -9.47
N CYS A 129 15.59 7.75 -8.75
CA CYS A 129 16.55 6.68 -8.57
C CYS A 129 16.98 6.09 -9.91
N LYS A 130 18.28 6.22 -10.23
CA LYS A 130 18.88 5.74 -11.49
C LYS A 130 19.13 4.22 -11.49
N GLY A 131 19.07 3.57 -10.33
CA GLY A 131 19.23 2.13 -10.20
C GLY A 131 20.70 1.68 -10.29
N LEU A 132 20.83 0.37 -10.56
CA LEU A 132 22.13 -0.25 -10.83
C LEU A 132 22.37 -0.31 -12.35
N CYS A 133 23.64 -0.19 -12.74
CA CYS A 133 24.04 -0.40 -14.12
C CYS A 133 23.84 -1.88 -14.52
N ALA A 134 23.12 -2.14 -15.60
CA ALA A 134 22.86 -3.49 -16.08
C ALA A 134 24.14 -4.27 -16.50
N GLY A 135 25.23 -3.57 -16.84
CA GLY A 135 26.48 -4.19 -17.27
C GLY A 135 27.43 -4.51 -16.13
N CYS A 136 27.68 -3.54 -15.23
CA CYS A 136 28.72 -3.68 -14.17
C CYS A 136 28.14 -3.66 -12.74
N GLY A 137 26.83 -3.45 -12.56
CA GLY A 137 26.21 -3.44 -11.25
C GLY A 137 26.51 -2.20 -10.39
N VAL A 138 27.24 -1.20 -10.92
CA VAL A 138 27.51 0.03 -10.15
C VAL A 138 26.24 0.79 -9.88
N ASN A 139 26.12 1.37 -8.68
CA ASN A 139 24.98 2.21 -8.33
C ASN A 139 25.09 3.57 -9.04
N LEU A 140 24.21 3.78 -10.02
CA LEU A 140 24.22 5.00 -10.86
C LEU A 140 23.80 6.28 -10.11
N ASN A 141 23.31 6.15 -8.87
CA ASN A 141 23.04 7.30 -7.99
C ASN A 141 24.32 7.82 -7.31
N GLU A 142 25.36 6.98 -7.21
CA GLU A 142 26.61 7.27 -6.48
C GLU A 142 27.77 7.49 -7.43
N GLU A 143 27.87 6.66 -8.48
CA GLU A 143 29.01 6.70 -9.41
C GLU A 143 28.54 6.58 -10.88
N PRO A 144 29.23 7.25 -11.81
CA PRO A 144 28.97 7.09 -13.23
C PRO A 144 29.41 5.71 -13.72
N CYS A 145 28.63 5.11 -14.59
CA CYS A 145 28.99 3.85 -15.23
C CYS A 145 30.20 4.03 -16.19
N ARG A 146 31.14 3.08 -16.15
CA ARG A 146 32.32 3.05 -17.04
C ARG A 146 32.20 1.97 -18.12
N CYS A 147 31.06 1.27 -18.20
CA CYS A 147 30.82 0.30 -19.25
C CYS A 147 30.76 0.98 -20.61
N LYS A 148 31.37 0.35 -21.60
CA LYS A 148 31.12 0.71 -23.00
C LYS A 148 29.75 0.11 -23.37
N PRO A 149 28.83 0.90 -23.96
CA PRO A 149 27.59 0.34 -24.47
C PRO A 149 27.91 -0.71 -25.54
N GLU A 150 27.63 -1.97 -25.28
CA GLU A 150 27.64 -3.01 -26.32
C GLU A 150 26.36 -2.83 -27.14
N VAL A 151 26.50 -2.40 -28.36
CA VAL A 151 25.38 -2.35 -29.30
C VAL A 151 25.11 -3.78 -29.77
N ASP A 152 23.90 -4.29 -29.54
CA ASP A 152 23.50 -5.59 -30.10
C ASP A 152 23.73 -5.56 -31.61
N PRO A 153 24.50 -6.52 -32.19
CA PRO A 153 24.83 -6.54 -33.62
C PRO A 153 23.57 -6.54 -34.52
N ARG A 154 22.45 -7.03 -34.00
CA ARG A 154 21.16 -7.05 -34.73
C ARG A 154 20.55 -5.64 -34.82
N LEU A 155 20.86 -4.75 -33.89
CA LEU A 155 20.38 -3.38 -33.82
C LEU A 155 21.40 -2.36 -34.33
N ALA A 156 22.59 -2.78 -34.69
CA ALA A 156 23.65 -1.90 -35.19
C ALA A 156 23.22 -1.09 -36.43
N ALA A 157 22.37 -1.63 -37.28
CA ALA A 157 21.81 -0.94 -38.43
C ALA A 157 20.87 0.23 -38.03
N LEU A 158 20.18 0.14 -36.89
CA LEU A 158 19.31 1.20 -36.37
C LEU A 158 20.13 2.34 -35.74
N ALA A 159 21.29 2.05 -35.15
CA ALA A 159 22.17 3.06 -34.59
C ALA A 159 22.68 4.03 -35.68
N GLN A 160 22.89 3.55 -36.91
CA GLN A 160 23.31 4.37 -38.06
C GLN A 160 22.23 5.37 -38.50
N LEU A 161 20.95 5.09 -38.23
CA LEU A 161 19.85 6.01 -38.54
C LEU A 161 19.80 7.21 -37.57
N LEU A 162 20.20 6.99 -36.30
CA LEU A 162 20.25 8.07 -35.30
C LEU A 162 21.40 9.03 -35.52
N ASP A 163 22.53 8.55 -36.08
CA ASP A 163 23.68 9.42 -36.39
C ASP A 163 23.44 10.30 -37.61
N ASN A 164 22.50 9.95 -38.50
CA ASN A 164 22.19 10.73 -39.71
C ASN A 164 21.19 11.89 -39.48
N ASP A 165 20.51 11.95 -38.31
CA ASP A 165 19.60 13.04 -37.96
C ASP A 165 20.29 14.21 -37.22
N ALA A 166 21.62 14.20 -37.11
CA ALA A 166 22.41 15.18 -36.37
C ALA A 166 23.19 16.19 -37.26
N GLU A 167 22.81 16.36 -38.57
CA GLU A 167 23.30 17.43 -39.46
C GLU A 167 22.26 18.48 -39.77
#